data_b8cdd0cc6e520e9495191bd89a93ab68
#
_entry.id   b8cdd0cc6e520e9495191bd89a93ab68
#
_cell.length_a   1.000
_cell.length_b   1.000
_cell.length_c   1.000
_cell.angle_alpha   90.00
_cell.angle_beta   90.00
_cell.angle_gamma   90.00
#
_symmetry.space_group_name_H-M   'P 1'
#
loop_
_entity.id
_entity.type
_entity.pdbx_description
1 polymer ?
#
loop_
_entity_poly.entity_id
_entity_poly.type
_entity_poly.pdbx_seq_one_letter_code
_entity_poly.pdbx_strand_id
1 'polypeptide(L)'
;MKNADIDECSNNAHCCDVNAVCTNAQGSYSCACKAKYTGNGTKCVLAVTFRVVFTNLGASGRLHPTSLGSYYRGQDHDGQVTLHSGIQRWTVPYTGDYRIEAIGAAGGYDKSSNGGIFRGRGARMEGTFNLSQGETIQILVGQEGGINNVTNSAGGGGGTFVANGSNTPLIVAGGGGGVNYSNTRYTGCDATTATTGRTGHLSLAGGSGGQGAQVGQSTNLGGGGGGFYSSGRSSTHFGGSMGTGGEGGGGFIQGGIGGRSWLKNVVGGFGGGGGAYGSGGGGGGGGGYSGGGSGKGLQEACGGGGGSYNAGKNQQNECCFNAAGHGQVTITLI
;
A
#
# COMPACT_ATOMS: atom_id res chain seq x y z
N MET A 1 49.46 -50.84 -11.77
CA MET A 1 49.07 -49.99 -12.89
C MET A 1 48.12 -48.91 -12.37
N LYS A 2 48.45 -47.60 -12.43
CA LYS A 2 47.54 -46.54 -12.08
C LYS A 2 46.51 -46.50 -13.23
N ASN A 3 45.24 -46.78 -12.96
CA ASN A 3 44.19 -46.50 -13.95
C ASN A 3 44.26 -45.02 -14.29
N ALA A 4 44.44 -44.71 -15.57
CA ALA A 4 44.36 -43.34 -16.04
C ALA A 4 42.95 -42.83 -15.78
N ASP A 5 42.84 -41.63 -15.21
CA ASP A 5 41.57 -40.93 -15.02
C ASP A 5 40.96 -40.57 -16.38
N ILE A 6 39.67 -40.72 -16.52
CA ILE A 6 38.92 -40.28 -17.72
C ILE A 6 38.44 -38.87 -17.41
N ASP A 7 38.86 -37.91 -18.23
CA ASP A 7 38.38 -36.54 -18.09
C ASP A 7 37.03 -36.38 -18.84
N GLU A 8 35.90 -36.54 -18.11
CA GLU A 8 34.56 -36.47 -18.69
C GLU A 8 34.23 -35.05 -19.19
N CYS A 9 34.90 -34.04 -18.64
CA CYS A 9 34.69 -32.65 -19.05
C CYS A 9 35.28 -32.36 -20.42
N SER A 10 36.44 -32.92 -20.74
CA SER A 10 37.15 -32.71 -22.03
C SER A 10 36.53 -33.50 -23.16
N ASN A 11 35.95 -34.67 -22.90
CA ASN A 11 35.35 -35.55 -23.91
C ASN A 11 33.82 -35.43 -24.01
N ASN A 12 33.18 -34.48 -23.28
CA ASN A 12 31.74 -34.26 -23.21
C ASN A 12 30.93 -35.47 -22.72
N ALA A 13 31.53 -36.35 -21.91
CA ALA A 13 30.84 -37.51 -21.32
C ALA A 13 30.15 -37.16 -19.97
N HIS A 14 29.79 -35.91 -19.77
CA HIS A 14 29.16 -35.42 -18.57
C HIS A 14 27.67 -35.03 -18.77
N CYS A 15 26.90 -34.91 -17.68
CA CYS A 15 25.50 -34.47 -17.64
C CYS A 15 25.34 -33.02 -17.16
N CYS A 16 26.39 -32.18 -17.17
CA CYS A 16 26.27 -30.78 -16.77
C CYS A 16 25.38 -29.99 -17.74
N ASP A 17 24.57 -29.09 -17.18
CA ASP A 17 23.78 -28.11 -17.95
C ASP A 17 24.69 -27.24 -18.83
N VAL A 18 24.18 -26.74 -19.95
CA VAL A 18 24.90 -25.82 -20.85
C VAL A 18 25.33 -24.53 -20.11
N ASN A 19 24.62 -24.16 -19.07
CA ASN A 19 24.94 -23.02 -18.18
C ASN A 19 25.71 -23.44 -16.91
N ALA A 20 26.29 -24.64 -16.89
CA ALA A 20 27.19 -25.08 -15.82
C ALA A 20 28.67 -25.08 -16.27
N VAL A 21 29.54 -25.11 -15.29
CA VAL A 21 30.96 -25.41 -15.44
C VAL A 21 31.17 -26.84 -14.99
N CYS A 22 31.77 -27.65 -15.86
CA CYS A 22 32.22 -29.00 -15.52
C CYS A 22 33.62 -28.92 -14.91
N THR A 23 33.85 -29.64 -13.84
CA THR A 23 35.19 -29.80 -13.19
C THR A 23 35.50 -31.28 -13.06
N ASN A 24 36.57 -31.72 -13.72
CA ASN A 24 37.04 -33.09 -13.62
C ASN A 24 37.55 -33.42 -12.21
N ALA A 25 37.30 -34.64 -11.75
CA ALA A 25 37.82 -35.19 -10.50
C ALA A 25 38.19 -36.65 -10.71
N GLN A 26 39.10 -37.22 -9.90
CA GLN A 26 39.60 -38.58 -10.08
C GLN A 26 38.42 -39.60 -9.99
N GLY A 27 38.09 -40.22 -11.16
CA GLY A 27 37.04 -41.21 -11.29
C GLY A 27 35.62 -40.64 -11.32
N SER A 28 35.46 -39.30 -11.51
CA SER A 28 34.15 -38.62 -11.58
C SER A 28 34.29 -37.17 -12.02
N TYR A 29 33.20 -36.44 -12.10
CA TYR A 29 33.17 -35.01 -12.39
C TYR A 29 32.13 -34.29 -11.49
N SER A 30 32.21 -33.00 -11.39
CA SER A 30 31.21 -32.16 -10.74
C SER A 30 30.73 -31.04 -11.65
N CYS A 31 29.45 -30.65 -11.47
CA CYS A 31 28.83 -29.56 -12.20
C CYS A 31 28.46 -28.43 -11.24
N ALA A 32 28.83 -27.20 -11.58
CA ALA A 32 28.41 -26.00 -10.84
C ALA A 32 27.82 -24.99 -11.83
N CYS A 33 26.68 -24.40 -11.49
CA CYS A 33 26.08 -23.37 -12.35
C CYS A 33 27.02 -22.18 -12.52
N LYS A 34 27.12 -21.64 -13.76
CA LYS A 34 27.87 -20.41 -14.06
C LYS A 34 27.32 -19.23 -13.27
N ALA A 35 28.10 -18.17 -13.11
CA ALA A 35 27.66 -16.92 -12.53
C ALA A 35 26.35 -16.43 -13.21
N LYS A 36 25.40 -15.92 -12.41
CA LYS A 36 24.03 -15.56 -12.80
C LYS A 36 23.07 -16.73 -13.01
N TYR A 37 23.48 -17.97 -12.80
CA TYR A 37 22.62 -19.14 -12.84
C TYR A 37 22.59 -19.82 -11.47
N THR A 38 21.47 -20.44 -11.12
CA THR A 38 21.26 -21.22 -9.89
C THR A 38 20.71 -22.59 -10.23
N GLY A 39 21.00 -23.58 -9.39
CA GLY A 39 20.57 -24.96 -9.58
C GLY A 39 21.61 -25.95 -9.06
N ASN A 40 21.44 -27.21 -9.43
CA ASN A 40 22.30 -28.32 -8.98
C ASN A 40 23.46 -28.64 -9.94
N GLY A 41 23.68 -27.81 -10.96
CA GLY A 41 24.70 -28.01 -11.97
C GLY A 41 24.27 -28.92 -13.15
N THR A 42 23.37 -29.87 -12.94
CA THR A 42 22.75 -30.67 -14.03
C THR A 42 21.49 -29.98 -14.61
N LYS A 43 20.96 -29.00 -13.88
CA LYS A 43 19.93 -28.05 -14.32
C LYS A 43 20.27 -26.69 -13.73
N CYS A 44 20.58 -25.72 -14.59
CA CYS A 44 20.91 -24.35 -14.22
C CYS A 44 19.92 -23.38 -14.87
N VAL A 45 19.17 -22.66 -14.04
CA VAL A 45 18.24 -21.62 -14.47
C VAL A 45 18.83 -20.25 -14.17
N LEU A 46 18.50 -19.25 -14.97
CA LEU A 46 18.98 -17.89 -14.73
C LEU A 46 18.50 -17.41 -13.35
N ALA A 47 19.41 -17.02 -12.49
CA ALA A 47 19.10 -16.38 -11.20
C ALA A 47 18.66 -14.93 -11.47
N VAL A 48 17.39 -14.72 -11.77
CA VAL A 48 16.83 -13.39 -11.97
C VAL A 48 16.59 -12.79 -10.59
N THR A 49 17.44 -11.86 -10.18
CA THR A 49 17.14 -10.99 -9.05
C THR A 49 16.29 -9.83 -9.55
N PHE A 50 14.98 -9.92 -9.36
CA PHE A 50 14.06 -8.87 -9.74
C PHE A 50 13.42 -8.29 -8.48
N ARG A 51 13.65 -6.99 -8.25
CA ARG A 51 13.06 -6.26 -7.12
C ARG A 51 12.69 -4.84 -7.55
N VAL A 52 11.44 -4.49 -7.40
CA VAL A 52 10.91 -3.18 -7.77
C VAL A 52 10.19 -2.51 -6.61
N VAL A 53 10.25 -1.17 -6.58
CA VAL A 53 9.60 -0.35 -5.57
C VAL A 53 8.72 0.69 -6.24
N PHE A 54 7.43 0.66 -5.92
CA PHE A 54 6.45 1.65 -6.37
C PHE A 54 6.22 2.69 -5.27
N THR A 55 6.25 3.95 -5.66
CA THR A 55 6.10 5.10 -4.78
C THR A 55 4.91 5.98 -5.20
N ASN A 56 4.62 7.01 -4.41
CA ASN A 56 3.64 8.05 -4.74
C ASN A 56 4.06 8.98 -5.90
N LEU A 57 5.20 8.73 -6.55
CA LEU A 57 5.75 9.51 -7.66
C LEU A 57 5.89 11.01 -7.32
N GLY A 58 6.25 11.33 -6.06
CA GLY A 58 6.42 12.69 -5.57
C GLY A 58 5.13 13.49 -5.41
N ALA A 59 3.96 12.91 -5.68
CA ALA A 59 2.67 13.55 -5.46
C ALA A 59 2.31 13.57 -3.97
N SER A 60 1.51 14.55 -3.54
CA SER A 60 1.03 14.67 -2.16
C SER A 60 -0.39 15.21 -2.11
N GLY A 61 -1.06 14.97 -0.99
CA GLY A 61 -2.43 15.44 -0.74
C GLY A 61 -3.49 14.51 -1.36
N ARG A 62 -4.58 15.09 -1.87
CA ARG A 62 -5.77 14.33 -2.27
C ARG A 62 -5.74 13.80 -3.71
N LEU A 63 -4.95 14.42 -4.57
CA LEU A 63 -4.94 14.12 -5.99
C LEU A 63 -3.84 13.09 -6.33
N HIS A 64 -4.11 12.35 -7.37
CA HIS A 64 -3.19 11.35 -7.89
C HIS A 64 -1.96 11.97 -8.59
N PRO A 65 -0.83 11.24 -8.69
CA PRO A 65 0.27 11.62 -9.55
C PRO A 65 -0.18 11.68 -11.01
N THR A 66 0.36 12.63 -11.77
CA THR A 66 0.00 12.89 -13.18
C THR A 66 1.05 12.41 -14.17
N SER A 67 2.25 12.05 -13.70
CA SER A 67 3.37 11.61 -14.52
C SER A 67 4.23 10.60 -13.77
N LEU A 68 4.82 9.66 -14.49
CA LEU A 68 5.88 8.78 -13.97
C LEU A 68 7.20 9.54 -13.79
N GLY A 69 7.42 10.64 -14.53
CA GLY A 69 8.68 11.38 -14.51
C GLY A 69 9.88 10.46 -14.76
N SER A 70 10.93 10.67 -13.98
CA SER A 70 12.14 9.84 -14.00
C SER A 70 12.25 8.87 -12.82
N TYR A 71 11.16 8.66 -12.07
CA TYR A 71 11.20 7.91 -10.81
C TYR A 71 11.67 6.46 -10.96
N TYR A 72 11.40 5.82 -12.11
CA TYR A 72 11.75 4.42 -12.35
C TYR A 72 12.90 4.24 -13.33
N ARG A 73 13.52 5.34 -13.80
CA ARG A 73 14.64 5.27 -14.74
C ARG A 73 15.81 4.46 -14.16
N GLY A 74 16.24 3.44 -14.91
CA GLY A 74 17.34 2.56 -14.52
C GLY A 74 16.99 1.54 -13.43
N GLN A 75 15.70 1.41 -13.05
CA GLN A 75 15.22 0.35 -12.17
C GLN A 75 14.72 -0.85 -13.00
N ASP A 76 14.56 -2.02 -12.36
CA ASP A 76 14.18 -3.27 -13.03
C ASP A 76 12.84 -3.20 -13.81
N HIS A 77 11.97 -2.24 -13.47
CA HIS A 77 10.66 -2.02 -14.11
C HIS A 77 10.60 -0.76 -14.99
N ASP A 78 11.75 -0.18 -15.34
CA ASP A 78 11.80 0.94 -16.28
C ASP A 78 11.17 0.54 -17.62
N GLY A 79 10.25 1.37 -18.11
CA GLY A 79 9.48 1.07 -19.34
C GLY A 79 8.35 0.03 -19.19
N GLN A 80 8.19 -0.62 -18.04
CA GLN A 80 7.15 -1.63 -17.80
C GLN A 80 5.90 -1.08 -17.10
N VAL A 81 5.90 0.20 -16.72
CA VAL A 81 4.84 0.85 -15.96
C VAL A 81 4.15 1.91 -16.81
N THR A 82 2.83 1.89 -16.82
CA THR A 82 2.00 2.98 -17.35
C THR A 82 1.19 3.62 -16.23
N LEU A 83 0.84 4.90 -16.36
CA LEU A 83 0.06 5.62 -15.37
C LEU A 83 -1.31 5.98 -15.95
N HIS A 84 -2.37 5.61 -15.22
CA HIS A 84 -3.74 5.95 -15.58
C HIS A 84 -4.51 6.43 -14.34
N SER A 85 -4.88 7.72 -14.32
CA SER A 85 -5.55 8.35 -13.16
C SER A 85 -4.86 8.03 -11.82
N GLY A 86 -3.53 8.08 -11.80
CA GLY A 86 -2.70 7.80 -10.63
C GLY A 86 -2.51 6.32 -10.27
N ILE A 87 -3.22 5.42 -10.94
CA ILE A 87 -3.02 3.99 -10.82
C ILE A 87 -1.88 3.59 -11.75
N GLN A 88 -0.85 3.00 -11.19
CA GLN A 88 0.33 2.49 -11.87
C GLN A 88 0.03 1.08 -12.33
N ARG A 89 0.05 0.85 -13.65
CA ARG A 89 -0.18 -0.45 -14.25
C ARG A 89 1.18 -1.02 -14.65
N TRP A 90 1.56 -2.10 -13.98
CA TRP A 90 2.81 -2.82 -14.21
C TRP A 90 2.52 -4.14 -14.92
N THR A 91 3.31 -4.43 -15.97
CA THR A 91 3.26 -5.72 -16.68
C THR A 91 4.32 -6.66 -16.09
N VAL A 92 3.90 -7.81 -15.62
CA VAL A 92 4.76 -8.83 -15.01
C VAL A 92 5.77 -9.35 -16.02
N PRO A 93 7.09 -9.24 -15.79
CA PRO A 93 8.10 -9.62 -16.77
C PRO A 93 8.40 -11.13 -16.82
N TYR A 94 8.17 -11.86 -15.74
CA TYR A 94 8.50 -13.28 -15.62
C TYR A 94 7.38 -14.03 -14.88
N THR A 95 7.10 -15.25 -15.28
CA THR A 95 6.22 -16.15 -14.49
C THR A 95 6.98 -16.66 -13.27
N GLY A 96 6.37 -16.58 -12.08
CA GLY A 96 6.99 -17.06 -10.85
C GLY A 96 6.24 -16.64 -9.59
N ASP A 97 6.82 -16.96 -8.46
CA ASP A 97 6.32 -16.53 -7.15
C ASP A 97 6.93 -15.18 -6.80
N TYR A 98 6.06 -14.24 -6.47
CA TYR A 98 6.42 -12.87 -6.10
C TYR A 98 6.02 -12.59 -4.65
N ARG A 99 6.96 -12.11 -3.86
CA ARG A 99 6.67 -11.50 -2.57
C ARG A 99 6.27 -10.05 -2.81
N ILE A 100 5.05 -9.70 -2.40
CA ILE A 100 4.50 -8.34 -2.49
C ILE A 100 4.32 -7.80 -1.08
N GLU A 101 4.96 -6.67 -0.80
CA GLU A 101 4.77 -5.86 0.40
C GLU A 101 4.03 -4.58 0.04
N ALA A 102 2.97 -4.26 0.76
CA ALA A 102 2.23 -3.01 0.66
C ALA A 102 2.23 -2.30 2.01
N ILE A 103 2.48 -0.99 2.01
CA ILE A 103 2.50 -0.11 3.18
C ILE A 103 1.49 1.01 2.95
N GLY A 104 0.51 1.17 3.86
CA GLY A 104 -0.46 2.26 3.83
C GLY A 104 0.16 3.57 4.34
N ALA A 105 -0.43 4.71 3.97
CA ALA A 105 0.07 6.01 4.37
C ALA A 105 -0.32 6.36 5.82
N ALA A 106 0.46 7.22 6.46
CA ALA A 106 0.12 7.79 7.75
C ALA A 106 -1.03 8.79 7.64
N GLY A 107 -1.86 8.89 8.67
CA GLY A 107 -2.84 9.96 8.84
C GLY A 107 -2.15 11.31 9.10
N GLY A 108 -2.85 12.40 8.88
CA GLY A 108 -2.40 13.75 9.22
C GLY A 108 -2.40 14.00 10.74
N TYR A 109 -1.70 15.03 11.13
CA TYR A 109 -1.73 15.58 12.49
C TYR A 109 -2.03 17.07 12.47
N ASP A 110 -2.40 17.63 13.60
CA ASP A 110 -2.73 19.04 13.71
C ASP A 110 -1.78 19.81 14.65
N LYS A 111 -1.96 21.14 14.69
CA LYS A 111 -1.16 22.07 15.47
C LYS A 111 -1.01 21.67 16.94
N SER A 112 -2.03 21.07 17.53
CA SER A 112 -2.10 20.75 18.95
C SER A 112 -1.73 19.31 19.28
N SER A 113 -1.45 18.47 18.27
CA SER A 113 -1.17 17.04 18.42
C SER A 113 0.34 16.76 18.47
N ASN A 114 1.03 17.32 19.42
CA ASN A 114 2.44 17.06 19.79
C ASN A 114 3.35 16.59 18.63
N GLY A 115 3.41 17.38 17.53
CA GLY A 115 4.30 17.14 16.40
C GLY A 115 4.01 15.86 15.61
N GLY A 116 2.81 15.31 15.70
CA GLY A 116 2.41 14.13 14.92
C GLY A 116 2.76 12.77 15.54
N ILE A 117 3.33 12.73 16.72
CA ILE A 117 3.69 11.49 17.42
C ILE A 117 2.47 10.56 17.63
N PHE A 118 1.29 11.14 17.80
CA PHE A 118 0.04 10.42 18.12
C PHE A 118 -0.90 10.24 16.93
N ARG A 119 -0.50 10.63 15.72
CA ARG A 119 -1.31 10.43 14.51
C ARG A 119 -1.54 8.95 14.18
N GLY A 120 -2.57 8.68 13.41
CA GLY A 120 -2.84 7.34 12.92
C GLY A 120 -1.73 6.81 11.99
N ARG A 121 -1.31 5.58 12.20
CA ARG A 121 -0.27 4.89 11.43
C ARG A 121 -0.87 3.99 10.37
N GLY A 122 -0.19 3.88 9.21
CA GLY A 122 -0.54 2.92 8.17
C GLY A 122 -0.13 1.49 8.53
N ALA A 123 -0.82 0.50 7.96
CA ALA A 123 -0.48 -0.91 8.08
C ALA A 123 0.63 -1.31 7.09
N ARG A 124 1.32 -2.42 7.39
CA ARG A 124 2.19 -3.17 6.49
C ARG A 124 1.60 -4.55 6.25
N MET A 125 1.46 -4.94 5.00
CA MET A 125 0.94 -6.23 4.59
C MET A 125 1.94 -6.87 3.64
N GLU A 126 2.26 -8.14 3.84
CA GLU A 126 3.18 -8.90 2.99
C GLU A 126 2.60 -10.28 2.68
N GLY A 127 2.71 -10.73 1.43
CA GLY A 127 2.27 -12.06 1.01
C GLY A 127 2.98 -12.52 -0.26
N THR A 128 2.92 -13.82 -0.53
CA THR A 128 3.46 -14.46 -1.75
C THR A 128 2.33 -14.76 -2.73
N PHE A 129 2.53 -14.37 -3.97
CA PHE A 129 1.58 -14.49 -5.08
C PHE A 129 2.25 -15.15 -6.29
N ASN A 130 1.58 -16.11 -6.91
CA ASN A 130 2.02 -16.66 -8.19
C ASN A 130 1.48 -15.75 -9.31
N LEU A 131 2.38 -15.14 -10.08
CA LEU A 131 2.04 -14.23 -11.18
C LEU A 131 2.59 -14.78 -12.48
N SER A 132 1.86 -14.53 -13.58
CA SER A 132 2.24 -14.98 -14.92
C SER A 132 2.85 -13.84 -15.74
N GLN A 133 3.84 -14.13 -16.55
CA GLN A 133 4.40 -13.18 -17.49
C GLN A 133 3.31 -12.57 -18.39
N GLY A 134 3.33 -11.25 -18.55
CA GLY A 134 2.35 -10.49 -19.31
C GLY A 134 1.09 -10.11 -18.51
N GLU A 135 0.92 -10.61 -17.29
CA GLU A 135 -0.18 -10.21 -16.40
C GLU A 135 -0.05 -8.72 -16.03
N THR A 136 -1.19 -8.02 -15.98
CA THR A 136 -1.22 -6.61 -15.56
C THR A 136 -1.57 -6.52 -14.09
N ILE A 137 -0.73 -5.86 -13.32
CA ILE A 137 -0.96 -5.54 -11.91
C ILE A 137 -1.22 -4.04 -11.78
N GLN A 138 -2.29 -3.68 -11.08
CA GLN A 138 -2.68 -2.30 -10.80
C GLN A 138 -2.23 -1.93 -9.38
N ILE A 139 -1.51 -0.82 -9.26
CA ILE A 139 -0.90 -0.36 -8.02
C ILE A 139 -1.31 1.09 -7.77
N LEU A 140 -1.95 1.34 -6.63
CA LEU A 140 -2.21 2.67 -6.11
C LEU A 140 -1.45 2.83 -4.80
N VAL A 141 -0.53 3.79 -4.75
CA VAL A 141 0.26 4.08 -3.55
C VAL A 141 -0.40 5.20 -2.77
N GLY A 142 -0.77 4.92 -1.52
CA GLY A 142 -1.45 5.87 -0.64
C GLY A 142 -0.59 7.08 -0.31
N GLN A 143 -1.23 8.24 -0.18
CA GLN A 143 -0.55 9.47 0.22
C GLN A 143 -0.93 9.86 1.66
N GLU A 144 0.00 10.53 2.32
CA GLU A 144 -0.16 11.03 3.70
C GLU A 144 -1.39 11.93 3.83
N GLY A 145 -2.09 11.82 4.94
CA GLY A 145 -3.21 12.70 5.27
C GLY A 145 -2.78 14.14 5.51
N GLY A 146 -3.63 15.08 5.16
CA GLY A 146 -3.36 16.52 5.27
C GLY A 146 -3.00 16.93 6.70
N ILE A 147 -1.89 17.65 6.84
CA ILE A 147 -1.38 18.21 8.09
C ILE A 147 -1.99 19.60 8.30
N ASN A 148 -2.43 19.91 9.51
CA ASN A 148 -3.03 21.19 9.88
C ASN A 148 -2.15 21.97 10.88
N ASN A 149 -1.24 22.77 10.35
CA ASN A 149 -0.34 23.59 11.16
C ASN A 149 -0.98 24.89 11.70
N VAL A 150 -2.23 25.17 11.33
CA VAL A 150 -2.92 26.43 11.66
C VAL A 150 -3.94 26.23 12.79
N THR A 151 -4.72 25.18 12.68
CA THR A 151 -5.80 24.86 13.62
C THR A 151 -5.80 23.36 13.94
N ASN A 152 -6.87 22.86 14.55
CA ASN A 152 -7.03 21.43 14.85
C ASN A 152 -7.81 20.72 13.74
N SER A 153 -7.78 19.41 13.74
CA SER A 153 -8.41 18.49 12.77
C SER A 153 -7.56 18.25 11.51
N ALA A 154 -7.18 17.02 11.31
CA ALA A 154 -6.28 16.56 10.25
C ALA A 154 -6.96 15.56 9.29
N GLY A 155 -6.42 15.43 8.08
CA GLY A 155 -6.92 14.49 7.05
C GLY A 155 -6.52 13.04 7.32
N GLY A 156 -7.33 12.08 6.87
CA GLY A 156 -6.99 10.67 6.88
C GLY A 156 -5.94 10.32 5.82
N GLY A 157 -5.05 9.35 6.10
CA GLY A 157 -4.08 8.82 5.16
C GLY A 157 -4.72 7.88 4.15
N GLY A 158 -4.15 7.77 2.96
CA GLY A 158 -4.60 6.85 1.92
C GLY A 158 -4.17 5.40 2.16
N GLY A 159 -5.00 4.44 1.79
CA GLY A 159 -4.61 3.04 1.66
C GLY A 159 -3.70 2.84 0.45
N THR A 160 -2.91 1.77 0.48
CA THR A 160 -2.09 1.31 -0.66
C THR A 160 -2.68 0.01 -1.18
N PHE A 161 -2.93 -0.06 -2.49
CA PHE A 161 -3.68 -1.12 -3.13
C PHE A 161 -2.84 -1.80 -4.21
N VAL A 162 -2.90 -3.13 -4.24
CA VAL A 162 -2.42 -3.95 -5.35
C VAL A 162 -3.56 -4.87 -5.78
N ALA A 163 -3.93 -4.79 -7.04
CA ALA A 163 -5.01 -5.58 -7.64
C ALA A 163 -4.57 -6.13 -8.99
N ASN A 164 -5.21 -7.19 -9.47
CA ASN A 164 -4.99 -7.66 -10.84
C ASN A 164 -5.69 -6.75 -11.87
N GLY A 165 -5.48 -7.02 -13.16
CA GLY A 165 -6.06 -6.25 -14.26
C GLY A 165 -7.60 -6.21 -14.29
N SER A 166 -8.27 -7.13 -13.61
CA SER A 166 -9.74 -7.22 -13.49
C SER A 166 -10.29 -6.59 -12.21
N ASN A 167 -9.51 -5.78 -11.50
CA ASN A 167 -9.87 -5.17 -10.22
C ASN A 167 -10.19 -6.17 -9.10
N THR A 168 -9.54 -7.35 -9.11
CA THR A 168 -9.58 -8.27 -7.96
C THR A 168 -8.45 -7.88 -6.99
N PRO A 169 -8.74 -7.61 -5.71
CA PRO A 169 -7.71 -7.24 -4.76
C PRO A 169 -6.76 -8.42 -4.48
N LEU A 170 -5.47 -8.18 -4.54
CA LEU A 170 -4.42 -9.10 -4.14
C LEU A 170 -3.96 -8.80 -2.71
N ILE A 171 -3.53 -7.54 -2.48
CA ILE A 171 -3.09 -7.08 -1.19
C ILE A 171 -3.42 -5.59 -1.03
N VAL A 172 -3.94 -5.20 0.13
CA VAL A 172 -4.28 -3.83 0.45
C VAL A 172 -3.80 -3.52 1.86
N ALA A 173 -3.05 -2.45 2.02
CA ALA A 173 -2.63 -1.93 3.32
C ALA A 173 -3.42 -0.67 3.66
N GLY A 174 -4.12 -0.67 4.80
CA GLY A 174 -4.91 0.47 5.27
C GLY A 174 -4.05 1.67 5.66
N GLY A 175 -4.55 2.87 5.43
CA GLY A 175 -3.97 4.13 5.91
C GLY A 175 -4.46 4.52 7.30
N GLY A 176 -3.72 5.36 8.00
CA GLY A 176 -4.07 5.86 9.33
C GLY A 176 -5.16 6.93 9.29
N GLY A 177 -5.94 7.06 10.36
CA GLY A 177 -6.91 8.15 10.54
C GLY A 177 -6.23 9.47 10.92
N GLY A 178 -6.84 10.60 10.55
CA GLY A 178 -6.43 11.94 10.95
C GLY A 178 -6.87 12.25 12.38
N VAL A 179 -6.05 12.98 13.12
CA VAL A 179 -6.33 13.33 14.54
C VAL A 179 -6.93 14.72 14.70
N ASN A 180 -7.56 14.96 15.85
CA ASN A 180 -8.04 16.26 16.29
C ASN A 180 -7.62 16.50 17.75
N TYR A 181 -6.63 17.38 17.95
CA TYR A 181 -6.11 17.75 19.28
C TYR A 181 -5.68 16.53 20.12
N SER A 182 -4.87 15.63 19.55
CA SER A 182 -4.52 14.38 20.24
C SER A 182 -3.21 14.48 20.99
N ASN A 183 -3.26 14.30 22.30
CA ASN A 183 -2.12 14.25 23.21
C ASN A 183 -1.82 12.84 23.71
N THR A 184 -2.59 11.86 23.26
CA THR A 184 -2.51 10.45 23.63
C THR A 184 -2.63 9.57 22.39
N ARG A 185 -2.00 8.42 22.40
CA ARG A 185 -2.13 7.43 21.32
C ARG A 185 -3.38 6.59 21.50
N TYR A 186 -4.24 6.63 20.50
CA TYR A 186 -5.42 5.78 20.43
C TYR A 186 -5.26 4.78 19.29
N THR A 187 -5.31 3.49 19.61
CA THR A 187 -5.13 2.41 18.63
C THR A 187 -6.19 2.39 17.53
N GLY A 188 -7.37 2.94 17.78
CA GLY A 188 -8.42 3.09 16.77
C GLY A 188 -8.07 4.03 15.63
N CYS A 189 -7.13 4.98 15.84
CA CYS A 189 -6.64 5.89 14.81
C CYS A 189 -5.69 5.18 13.82
N ASP A 190 -5.03 4.11 14.26
CA ASP A 190 -4.12 3.32 13.42
C ASP A 190 -4.90 2.41 12.47
N ALA A 191 -4.35 2.11 11.31
CA ALA A 191 -4.85 1.10 10.40
C ALA A 191 -4.89 -0.29 11.07
N THR A 192 -5.57 -1.24 10.48
CA THR A 192 -5.65 -2.61 11.00
C THR A 192 -5.27 -3.63 9.94
N THR A 193 -4.77 -4.78 10.36
CA THR A 193 -4.54 -5.92 9.48
C THR A 193 -5.83 -6.71 9.16
N ALA A 194 -6.92 -6.45 9.88
CA ALA A 194 -8.24 -7.00 9.58
C ALA A 194 -8.89 -6.29 8.39
N THR A 195 -9.84 -6.94 7.75
CA THR A 195 -10.53 -6.41 6.56
C THR A 195 -11.52 -5.29 6.87
N THR A 196 -11.97 -5.14 8.11
CA THR A 196 -12.90 -4.10 8.56
C THR A 196 -12.13 -2.84 8.93
N GLY A 197 -12.58 -1.67 8.48
CA GLY A 197 -12.06 -0.37 8.93
C GLY A 197 -12.37 -0.13 10.40
N ARG A 198 -11.46 0.55 11.08
CA ARG A 198 -11.62 0.82 12.53
C ARG A 198 -12.62 1.94 12.83
N THR A 199 -13.24 1.82 13.96
CA THR A 199 -13.79 2.96 14.70
C THR A 199 -12.61 3.67 15.37
N GLY A 200 -12.41 4.95 15.09
CA GLY A 200 -11.40 5.75 15.77
C GLY A 200 -11.80 6.06 17.23
N HIS A 201 -10.96 6.82 17.94
CA HIS A 201 -11.37 7.34 19.25
C HIS A 201 -12.38 8.49 19.07
N LEU A 202 -13.48 8.45 19.80
CA LEU A 202 -14.58 9.42 19.68
C LEU A 202 -14.99 9.63 18.19
N SER A 203 -15.23 8.55 17.50
CA SER A 203 -15.54 8.57 16.06
C SER A 203 -16.76 7.71 15.72
N LEU A 204 -17.06 7.62 14.44
CA LEU A 204 -18.10 6.78 13.87
C LEU A 204 -17.48 5.45 13.40
N ALA A 205 -18.32 4.43 13.18
CA ALA A 205 -17.86 3.13 12.74
C ALA A 205 -17.19 3.18 11.36
N GLY A 206 -16.20 2.33 11.16
CA GLY A 206 -15.58 2.09 9.87
C GLY A 206 -16.46 1.23 8.95
N GLY A 207 -16.04 1.10 7.68
CA GLY A 207 -16.64 0.24 6.68
C GLY A 207 -16.28 -1.24 6.90
N SER A 208 -16.98 -2.12 6.19
CA SER A 208 -16.72 -3.55 6.16
C SER A 208 -16.91 -4.11 4.75
N GLY A 209 -16.41 -5.32 4.48
CA GLY A 209 -16.61 -5.99 3.17
C GLY A 209 -16.07 -5.22 1.98
N GLY A 210 -15.02 -4.44 2.14
CA GLY A 210 -14.43 -3.63 1.08
C GLY A 210 -15.13 -2.30 0.81
N GLN A 211 -16.12 -1.92 1.63
CA GLN A 211 -16.86 -0.67 1.49
C GLN A 211 -16.19 0.48 2.24
N GLY A 212 -16.40 1.70 1.76
CA GLY A 212 -16.06 2.91 2.51
C GLY A 212 -16.90 3.06 3.78
N ALA A 213 -16.43 3.87 4.74
CA ALA A 213 -17.16 4.12 5.97
C ALA A 213 -18.45 4.91 5.70
N GLN A 214 -19.61 4.34 6.00
CA GLN A 214 -20.94 4.87 5.66
C GLN A 214 -21.76 5.37 6.86
N VAL A 215 -21.30 5.14 8.08
CA VAL A 215 -22.12 5.39 9.28
C VAL A 215 -22.00 6.84 9.76
N GLY A 216 -23.12 7.45 10.08
CA GLY A 216 -23.25 8.63 10.92
C GLY A 216 -24.14 9.73 10.39
N GLN A 217 -24.91 10.31 11.31
CA GLN A 217 -25.60 11.60 11.15
C GLN A 217 -25.17 12.47 12.32
N SER A 218 -24.21 13.37 12.10
CA SER A 218 -23.76 14.33 13.11
C SER A 218 -23.13 15.53 12.40
N THR A 219 -22.91 16.61 13.12
CA THR A 219 -22.24 17.81 12.64
C THR A 219 -20.76 17.80 13.01
N ASN A 220 -19.97 18.61 12.35
CA ASN A 220 -18.54 18.82 12.62
C ASN A 220 -17.69 17.54 12.52
N LEU A 221 -18.02 16.68 11.55
CA LEU A 221 -17.31 15.42 11.33
C LEU A 221 -16.17 15.57 10.32
N GLY A 222 -15.19 14.69 10.40
CA GLY A 222 -14.35 14.39 9.25
C GLY A 222 -15.10 13.58 8.18
N GLY A 223 -14.56 13.46 6.98
CA GLY A 223 -15.05 12.54 5.96
C GLY A 223 -14.71 11.10 6.33
N GLY A 224 -15.53 10.13 5.92
CA GLY A 224 -15.25 8.70 6.05
C GLY A 224 -14.13 8.27 5.10
N GLY A 225 -13.34 7.26 5.47
CA GLY A 225 -12.35 6.66 4.57
C GLY A 225 -13.02 5.89 3.43
N GLY A 226 -12.42 5.89 2.23
CA GLY A 226 -12.80 5.07 1.09
C GLY A 226 -12.39 3.61 1.25
N GLY A 227 -13.17 2.71 0.70
CA GLY A 227 -12.90 1.28 0.64
C GLY A 227 -12.34 0.86 -0.72
N PHE A 228 -12.29 -0.45 -0.95
CA PHE A 228 -11.95 -0.98 -2.28
C PHE A 228 -13.10 -0.73 -3.28
N TYR A 229 -14.33 -1.01 -2.90
CA TYR A 229 -15.50 -1.00 -3.78
C TYR A 229 -16.34 0.28 -3.74
N SER A 230 -16.27 1.07 -2.70
CA SER A 230 -17.05 2.30 -2.62
C SER A 230 -16.33 3.42 -1.86
N SER A 231 -16.74 4.66 -2.15
CA SER A 231 -16.27 5.85 -1.46
C SER A 231 -16.79 5.91 -0.03
N GLY A 232 -16.06 6.61 0.82
CA GLY A 232 -16.49 6.96 2.17
C GLY A 232 -17.60 8.01 2.15
N ARG A 233 -18.29 8.16 3.27
CA ARG A 233 -19.41 9.08 3.41
C ARG A 233 -18.94 10.53 3.48
N SER A 234 -19.59 11.38 2.74
CA SER A 234 -19.38 12.84 2.70
C SER A 234 -20.45 13.59 3.50
N SER A 235 -20.11 14.80 3.95
CA SER A 235 -21.07 15.76 4.50
C SER A 235 -22.03 16.27 3.41
N THR A 236 -23.10 16.92 3.85
CA THR A 236 -24.11 17.55 2.96
C THR A 236 -23.50 18.62 2.05
N HIS A 237 -22.44 19.30 2.50
CA HIS A 237 -21.72 20.28 1.69
C HIS A 237 -21.10 19.66 0.42
N PHE A 238 -20.71 18.38 0.50
CA PHE A 238 -20.13 17.64 -0.62
C PHE A 238 -21.12 16.63 -1.25
N GLY A 239 -22.41 16.90 -1.12
CA GLY A 239 -23.47 16.06 -1.72
C GLY A 239 -23.75 14.76 -0.98
N GLY A 240 -23.21 14.59 0.22
CA GLY A 240 -23.50 13.46 1.09
C GLY A 240 -24.71 13.69 1.99
N SER A 241 -24.94 12.82 2.94
CA SER A 241 -26.06 12.84 3.88
C SER A 241 -25.64 13.01 5.35
N MET A 242 -24.34 13.16 5.64
CA MET A 242 -23.84 13.58 6.95
C MET A 242 -24.12 15.08 7.14
N GLY A 243 -24.15 15.57 8.38
CA GLY A 243 -24.22 17.00 8.68
C GLY A 243 -23.05 17.79 8.06
N THR A 244 -22.63 18.88 8.69
CA THR A 244 -21.46 19.64 8.23
C THR A 244 -20.18 18.86 8.47
N GLY A 245 -19.22 18.95 7.55
CA GLY A 245 -17.94 18.24 7.73
C GLY A 245 -17.14 18.06 6.44
N GLY A 246 -16.15 17.19 6.52
CA GLY A 246 -15.28 16.83 5.41
C GLY A 246 -15.97 15.95 4.36
N GLU A 247 -15.34 15.84 3.19
CA GLU A 247 -15.68 14.91 2.12
C GLU A 247 -15.12 13.52 2.43
N GLY A 248 -15.84 12.48 2.11
CA GLY A 248 -15.34 11.11 2.16
C GLY A 248 -14.25 10.86 1.10
N GLY A 249 -13.33 9.96 1.39
CA GLY A 249 -12.33 9.52 0.42
C GLY A 249 -12.96 8.64 -0.66
N GLY A 250 -12.50 8.76 -1.90
CA GLY A 250 -12.90 7.91 -3.02
C GLY A 250 -12.44 6.47 -2.82
N GLY A 251 -13.27 5.50 -3.17
CA GLY A 251 -12.86 4.10 -3.19
C GLY A 251 -11.86 3.82 -4.32
N PHE A 252 -11.13 2.70 -4.23
CA PHE A 252 -10.15 2.30 -5.24
C PHE A 252 -10.77 2.25 -6.64
N ILE A 253 -11.93 1.60 -6.79
CA ILE A 253 -12.63 1.49 -8.08
C ILE A 253 -13.13 2.85 -8.58
N GLN A 254 -13.35 3.84 -7.69
CA GLN A 254 -13.70 5.21 -8.02
C GLN A 254 -12.47 6.12 -8.20
N GLY A 255 -11.27 5.55 -8.31
CA GLY A 255 -10.02 6.26 -8.58
C GLY A 255 -9.26 6.73 -7.34
N GLY A 256 -9.69 6.40 -6.13
CA GLY A 256 -8.94 6.58 -4.89
C GLY A 256 -8.67 8.01 -4.45
N ILE A 257 -9.35 9.02 -5.02
CA ILE A 257 -9.12 10.43 -4.71
C ILE A 257 -9.42 10.71 -3.23
N GLY A 258 -8.53 11.43 -2.53
CA GLY A 258 -8.75 11.83 -1.15
C GLY A 258 -9.87 12.87 -1.00
N GLY A 259 -10.56 12.87 0.14
CA GLY A 259 -11.65 13.79 0.44
C GLY A 259 -11.18 15.23 0.63
N ARG A 260 -12.01 16.20 0.23
CA ARG A 260 -11.79 17.63 0.53
C ARG A 260 -12.14 17.94 1.98
N SER A 261 -11.45 18.88 2.59
CA SER A 261 -11.84 19.40 3.90
C SER A 261 -12.98 20.42 3.80
N TRP A 262 -13.74 20.55 4.87
CA TRP A 262 -14.72 21.63 4.99
C TRP A 262 -14.04 23.00 5.12
N LEU A 263 -13.01 23.11 5.96
CA LEU A 263 -12.25 24.34 6.22
C LEU A 263 -10.74 24.09 6.09
N LYS A 264 -9.97 25.16 5.85
CA LYS A 264 -8.50 25.20 5.94
C LYS A 264 -7.73 24.29 4.97
N ASN A 265 -8.37 23.75 3.95
CA ASN A 265 -7.73 22.90 2.93
C ASN A 265 -6.94 21.69 3.49
N VAL A 266 -7.43 21.06 4.54
CA VAL A 266 -6.80 19.91 5.21
C VAL A 266 -7.39 18.61 4.64
N VAL A 267 -6.93 18.26 3.47
CA VAL A 267 -7.49 17.18 2.63
C VAL A 267 -7.10 15.78 3.13
N GLY A 268 -7.84 14.77 2.73
CA GLY A 268 -7.43 13.37 2.86
C GLY A 268 -6.35 13.01 1.84
N GLY A 269 -5.53 12.00 2.13
CA GLY A 269 -4.52 11.49 1.21
C GLY A 269 -5.14 10.71 0.04
N PHE A 270 -4.54 10.78 -1.17
CA PHE A 270 -4.84 9.88 -2.27
C PHE A 270 -4.71 8.42 -1.82
N GLY A 271 -5.61 7.56 -2.25
CA GLY A 271 -5.81 6.21 -1.70
C GLY A 271 -7.00 6.15 -0.74
N GLY A 272 -7.95 7.11 -0.88
CA GLY A 272 -9.22 7.08 -0.17
C GLY A 272 -9.20 7.65 1.24
N GLY A 273 -8.22 8.44 1.63
CA GLY A 273 -8.24 9.17 2.90
C GLY A 273 -9.40 10.18 2.94
N GLY A 274 -10.16 10.26 4.04
CA GLY A 274 -11.24 11.23 4.26
C GLY A 274 -10.69 12.62 4.55
N GLY A 275 -11.37 13.69 4.08
CA GLY A 275 -11.01 15.06 4.39
C GLY A 275 -11.34 15.43 5.85
N ALA A 276 -10.58 16.36 6.42
CA ALA A 276 -10.84 16.86 7.76
C ALA A 276 -12.07 17.81 7.79
N TYR A 277 -12.63 18.07 8.97
CA TYR A 277 -13.41 19.28 9.19
C TYR A 277 -12.55 20.55 9.03
N GLY A 278 -11.35 20.54 9.58
CA GLY A 278 -10.31 21.51 9.32
C GLY A 278 -10.25 22.72 10.27
N SER A 279 -11.12 22.82 11.28
CA SER A 279 -11.06 23.87 12.32
C SER A 279 -11.77 23.41 13.59
N GLY A 280 -11.11 22.57 14.41
CA GLY A 280 -11.66 22.08 15.68
C GLY A 280 -12.78 21.03 15.54
N GLY A 281 -13.01 20.51 14.35
CA GLY A 281 -13.94 19.40 14.08
C GLY A 281 -13.23 18.07 13.95
N GLY A 282 -13.89 17.06 13.39
CA GLY A 282 -13.39 15.69 13.30
C GLY A 282 -12.26 15.51 12.29
N GLY A 283 -11.33 14.61 12.59
CA GLY A 283 -10.34 14.13 11.64
C GLY A 283 -10.93 13.17 10.62
N GLY A 284 -10.34 13.09 9.42
CA GLY A 284 -10.73 12.19 8.34
C GLY A 284 -10.40 10.73 8.63
N GLY A 285 -11.22 9.79 8.19
CA GLY A 285 -10.95 8.35 8.26
C GLY A 285 -9.88 7.92 7.25
N GLY A 286 -9.06 6.91 7.58
CA GLY A 286 -8.06 6.33 6.69
C GLY A 286 -8.70 5.50 5.57
N GLY A 287 -8.15 5.55 4.36
CA GLY A 287 -8.51 4.68 3.24
C GLY A 287 -7.95 3.26 3.41
N GLY A 288 -8.51 2.28 2.70
CA GLY A 288 -8.03 0.90 2.79
C GLY A 288 -8.95 -0.08 2.10
N TYR A 289 -8.80 -1.38 2.39
CA TYR A 289 -9.75 -2.37 1.87
C TYR A 289 -11.18 -2.00 2.31
N SER A 290 -11.38 -1.73 3.59
CA SER A 290 -12.58 -1.03 4.07
C SER A 290 -12.16 0.30 4.72
N GLY A 291 -12.93 1.34 4.50
CA GLY A 291 -12.62 2.67 4.99
C GLY A 291 -12.73 2.83 6.50
N GLY A 292 -11.87 3.61 7.13
CA GLY A 292 -11.94 3.99 8.54
C GLY A 292 -13.03 5.01 8.83
N GLY A 293 -13.58 4.98 10.04
CA GLY A 293 -14.71 5.83 10.46
C GLY A 293 -14.37 7.32 10.55
N SER A 294 -15.34 8.19 10.38
CA SER A 294 -15.23 9.64 10.53
C SER A 294 -15.00 10.04 11.98
N GLY A 295 -13.99 10.85 12.28
CA GLY A 295 -13.81 11.47 13.60
C GLY A 295 -14.89 12.48 13.91
N LYS A 296 -15.24 12.62 15.21
CA LYS A 296 -16.16 13.65 15.70
C LYS A 296 -15.42 14.92 16.05
N GLY A 297 -16.15 16.05 16.12
CA GLY A 297 -15.63 17.36 16.51
C GLY A 297 -15.41 17.49 18.03
N LEU A 298 -14.67 16.56 18.61
CA LEU A 298 -14.32 16.52 20.03
C LEU A 298 -12.80 16.53 20.19
N GLN A 299 -12.32 17.12 21.28
CA GLN A 299 -10.89 17.00 21.62
C GLN A 299 -10.52 15.53 21.83
N GLU A 300 -9.27 15.17 21.55
CA GLU A 300 -8.73 13.82 21.59
C GLU A 300 -9.38 12.85 20.56
N ALA A 301 -10.27 13.34 19.69
CA ALA A 301 -10.89 12.49 18.66
C ALA A 301 -9.93 12.20 17.50
N CYS A 302 -10.16 11.08 16.82
CA CYS A 302 -9.51 10.79 15.53
C CYS A 302 -10.47 10.07 14.59
N GLY A 303 -10.23 10.19 13.30
CA GLY A 303 -10.78 9.25 12.34
C GLY A 303 -10.26 7.84 12.57
N GLY A 304 -11.03 6.83 12.25
CA GLY A 304 -10.60 5.43 12.30
C GLY A 304 -9.55 5.13 11.23
N GLY A 305 -8.65 4.19 11.50
CA GLY A 305 -7.74 3.68 10.48
C GLY A 305 -8.43 2.75 9.49
N GLY A 306 -7.93 2.66 8.26
CA GLY A 306 -8.44 1.78 7.22
C GLY A 306 -8.20 0.30 7.51
N GLY A 307 -9.07 -0.57 7.00
CA GLY A 307 -8.90 -2.01 7.00
C GLY A 307 -7.93 -2.45 5.90
N SER A 308 -7.35 -3.63 6.06
CA SER A 308 -6.40 -4.22 5.13
C SER A 308 -6.94 -5.53 4.53
N TYR A 309 -6.27 -6.05 3.51
CA TYR A 309 -6.62 -7.32 2.86
C TYR A 309 -5.36 -8.00 2.34
N ASN A 310 -5.29 -9.32 2.45
CA ASN A 310 -4.17 -10.09 1.91
C ASN A 310 -4.66 -11.47 1.45
N ALA A 311 -4.61 -11.73 0.16
CA ALA A 311 -4.95 -13.03 -0.44
C ALA A 311 -3.72 -13.92 -0.66
N GLY A 312 -2.51 -13.44 -0.34
CA GLY A 312 -1.25 -14.15 -0.57
C GLY A 312 -1.05 -15.32 0.39
N LYS A 313 -0.10 -16.19 0.04
CA LYS A 313 0.48 -17.19 0.93
C LYS A 313 1.58 -16.58 1.80
N ASN A 314 2.02 -17.29 2.83
CA ASN A 314 3.15 -16.88 3.70
C ASN A 314 3.02 -15.45 4.21
N GLN A 315 1.83 -15.08 4.68
CA GLN A 315 1.50 -13.72 5.08
C GLN A 315 2.29 -13.26 6.29
N GLN A 316 2.79 -12.01 6.20
CA GLN A 316 3.34 -11.25 7.34
C GLN A 316 2.63 -9.89 7.36
N ASN A 317 1.73 -9.71 8.31
CA ASN A 317 0.87 -8.54 8.39
C ASN A 317 1.12 -7.82 9.72
N GLU A 318 1.39 -6.52 9.66
CA GLU A 318 1.71 -5.70 10.83
C GLU A 318 0.82 -4.46 10.85
N CYS A 319 0.09 -4.25 11.97
CA CYS A 319 -0.59 -3.00 12.24
C CYS A 319 0.44 -1.94 12.62
N CYS A 320 0.09 -0.70 12.33
CA CYS A 320 0.73 0.43 12.99
C CYS A 320 2.21 0.63 12.59
N PHE A 321 2.58 0.21 11.39
CA PHE A 321 3.94 0.23 10.89
C PHE A 321 4.36 1.65 10.44
N ASN A 322 3.59 2.27 9.54
CA ASN A 322 3.96 3.55 8.93
C ASN A 322 3.52 4.74 9.80
N ALA A 323 4.44 5.24 10.61
CA ALA A 323 4.20 6.37 11.51
C ALA A 323 4.30 7.74 10.84
N ALA A 324 4.78 7.84 9.60
CA ALA A 324 4.99 9.11 8.88
C ALA A 324 5.09 8.90 7.38
N GLY A 325 4.52 9.81 6.60
CA GLY A 325 4.67 9.86 5.15
C GLY A 325 3.72 8.97 4.36
N HIS A 326 4.09 8.79 3.11
CA HIS A 326 3.31 8.07 2.11
C HIS A 326 3.43 6.55 2.25
N GLY A 327 2.58 5.83 1.55
CA GLY A 327 2.70 4.40 1.36
C GLY A 327 3.80 3.99 0.38
N GLN A 328 3.93 2.68 0.20
CA GLN A 328 4.88 2.08 -0.72
C GLN A 328 4.41 0.68 -1.12
N VAL A 329 4.81 0.20 -2.30
CA VAL A 329 4.73 -1.22 -2.65
C VAL A 329 6.11 -1.71 -3.08
N THR A 330 6.54 -2.84 -2.53
CA THR A 330 7.75 -3.56 -2.96
C THR A 330 7.35 -4.91 -3.54
N ILE A 331 7.85 -5.26 -4.72
CA ILE A 331 7.62 -6.55 -5.37
C ILE A 331 8.96 -7.21 -5.64
N THR A 332 9.13 -8.45 -5.19
CA THR A 332 10.37 -9.23 -5.34
C THR A 332 10.05 -10.62 -5.89
N LEU A 333 10.67 -11.02 -6.99
CA LEU A 333 10.64 -12.41 -7.50
C LEU A 333 11.46 -13.29 -6.56
N ILE A 334 10.93 -14.46 -6.14
CA ILE A 334 11.55 -15.37 -5.16
C ILE A 334 11.73 -16.78 -5.72
#